data_93054f5a0c12318127a31ff9d93b45cf
#
_entry.id   93054f5a0c12318127a31ff9d93b45cf
#
_cell.length_a   1.000
_cell.length_b   1.000
_cell.length_c   1.000
_cell.angle_alpha   90.00
_cell.angle_beta   90.00
_cell.angle_gamma   90.00
#
_symmetry.space_group_name_H-M   'P 1'
#
loop_
_entity.id
_entity.type
_entity.pdbx_description
1 polymer ?
#
loop_
_entity_poly.entity_id
_entity_poly.type
_entity_poly.pdbx_seq_one_letter_code
_entity_poly.pdbx_strand_id
1 'polypeptide(L)'
;MLNALLTLLMLQVPGQSAIQEKDGQTKALEYKDAIEVNIRPECRAKLAPIVAAIRYAENGGKGREYGILHERCPNTYRGQAGWCAATVQKNYDRWVWAGKKGDFLSFLASKYAPVGVDNDPNNLNVHWYKNVRFYVDKFGGKL
;
A
#
# COMPACT_ATOMS: atom_id res chain seq x y z
N MET A 1 -25.58 -24.70 10.37
CA MET A 1 -24.24 -25.24 10.66
C MET A 1 -23.20 -24.85 9.63
N LEU A 2 -23.47 -24.92 8.34
CA LEU A 2 -22.51 -24.52 7.30
C LEU A 2 -22.12 -23.04 7.39
N ASN A 3 -23.08 -22.19 7.67
CA ASN A 3 -22.85 -20.74 7.79
C ASN A 3 -22.01 -20.37 9.02
N ALA A 4 -22.16 -21.12 10.11
CA ALA A 4 -21.36 -20.89 11.31
C ALA A 4 -19.89 -21.31 11.08
N LEU A 5 -19.70 -22.38 10.31
CA LEU A 5 -18.36 -22.86 9.98
C LEU A 5 -17.63 -21.91 9.02
N LEU A 6 -18.36 -21.36 8.06
CA LEU A 6 -17.83 -20.38 7.12
C LEU A 6 -17.46 -19.07 7.84
N THR A 7 -18.30 -18.64 8.77
CA THR A 7 -18.05 -17.47 9.59
C THR A 7 -16.83 -17.69 10.48
N LEU A 8 -16.68 -18.88 11.04
CA LEU A 8 -15.52 -19.24 11.84
C LEU A 8 -14.24 -19.28 11.01
N LEU A 9 -14.30 -19.78 9.78
CA LEU A 9 -13.16 -19.76 8.86
C LEU A 9 -12.75 -18.33 8.48
N MET A 10 -13.69 -17.44 8.27
CA MET A 10 -13.39 -16.01 8.02
C MET A 10 -12.80 -15.33 9.25
N LEU A 11 -13.23 -15.70 10.45
CA LEU A 11 -12.68 -15.20 11.71
C LEU A 11 -11.27 -15.75 11.97
N GLN A 12 -10.89 -16.85 11.34
CA GLN A 12 -9.56 -17.43 11.46
C GLN A 12 -8.53 -16.79 10.53
N VAL A 13 -8.93 -15.92 9.60
CA VAL A 13 -7.98 -15.15 8.80
C VAL A 13 -7.31 -14.13 9.73
N PRO A 14 -5.98 -14.25 9.95
CA PRO A 14 -5.30 -13.43 10.96
C PRO A 14 -5.50 -11.94 10.71
N GLY A 15 -5.99 -11.25 11.71
CA GLY A 15 -6.12 -9.81 11.71
C GLY A 15 -7.33 -9.24 10.99
N GLN A 16 -8.12 -10.03 10.24
CA GLN A 16 -9.30 -9.48 9.56
C GLN A 16 -10.37 -9.00 10.53
N SER A 17 -10.69 -9.77 11.56
CA SER A 17 -11.69 -9.36 12.56
C SER A 17 -11.21 -8.15 13.40
N ALA A 18 -9.95 -8.12 13.77
CA ALA A 18 -9.37 -7.01 14.51
C ALA A 18 -9.26 -5.73 13.67
N ILE A 19 -9.11 -5.88 12.35
CA ILE A 19 -8.99 -4.78 11.40
C ILE A 19 -10.37 -4.22 11.04
N GLN A 20 -11.39 -5.05 10.99
CA GLN A 20 -12.77 -4.65 10.72
C GLN A 20 -13.31 -3.64 11.75
N GLU A 21 -12.80 -3.70 12.95
CA GLU A 21 -13.19 -2.76 14.02
C GLU A 21 -12.48 -1.41 13.90
N LYS A 22 -11.43 -1.33 13.08
CA LYS A 22 -10.67 -0.11 12.92
C LYS A 22 -11.02 0.58 11.62
N ASP A 23 -11.46 1.79 11.75
CA ASP A 23 -11.83 2.66 10.65
C ASP A 23 -10.87 2.57 9.46
N GLY A 24 -11.36 2.07 8.34
CA GLY A 24 -10.67 2.05 7.08
C GLY A 24 -9.53 1.05 6.90
N GLN A 25 -8.92 0.56 7.96
CA GLN A 25 -7.80 -0.38 7.88
C GLN A 25 -8.17 -1.71 7.21
N THR A 26 -9.41 -2.14 7.34
CA THR A 26 -9.90 -3.38 6.74
C THR A 26 -9.69 -3.39 5.23
N LYS A 27 -10.12 -2.33 4.57
CA LYS A 27 -9.94 -2.20 3.11
C LYS A 27 -8.48 -2.08 2.72
N ALA A 28 -7.69 -1.36 3.50
CA ALA A 28 -6.28 -1.18 3.24
C ALA A 28 -5.50 -2.51 3.28
N LEU A 29 -5.93 -3.45 4.11
CA LEU A 29 -5.27 -4.73 4.33
C LEU A 29 -6.02 -5.93 3.76
N GLU A 30 -7.09 -5.73 2.98
CA GLU A 30 -7.91 -6.82 2.45
C GLU A 30 -7.12 -7.81 1.58
N TYR A 31 -6.03 -7.36 0.95
CA TYR A 31 -5.12 -8.20 0.17
C TYR A 31 -3.76 -8.37 0.85
N LYS A 32 -3.78 -8.50 2.16
CA LYS A 32 -2.57 -8.65 2.98
C LYS A 32 -1.64 -9.75 2.47
N ASP A 33 -2.19 -10.90 2.09
CA ASP A 33 -1.44 -12.02 1.53
C ASP A 33 -0.69 -11.64 0.24
N ALA A 34 -1.34 -10.93 -0.68
CA ALA A 34 -0.72 -10.47 -1.92
C ALA A 34 0.35 -9.40 -1.65
N ILE A 35 0.13 -8.56 -0.65
CA ILE A 35 1.11 -7.56 -0.22
C ILE A 35 2.34 -8.24 0.37
N GLU A 36 2.15 -9.14 1.32
CA GLU A 36 3.26 -9.74 2.06
C GLU A 36 4.12 -10.66 1.20
N VAL A 37 3.55 -11.36 0.22
CA VAL A 37 4.34 -12.21 -0.69
C VAL A 37 5.31 -11.39 -1.55
N ASN A 38 5.03 -10.13 -1.77
CA ASN A 38 5.87 -9.22 -2.55
C ASN A 38 6.83 -8.37 -1.69
N ILE A 39 6.81 -8.57 -0.38
CA ILE A 39 7.69 -7.87 0.55
C ILE A 39 8.51 -8.89 1.33
N ARG A 40 9.83 -8.68 1.40
CA ARG A 40 10.68 -9.56 2.21
C ARG A 40 10.22 -9.59 3.66
N PRO A 41 10.25 -10.77 4.33
CA PRO A 41 9.74 -10.92 5.70
C PRO A 41 10.27 -9.86 6.67
N GLU A 42 11.56 -9.56 6.62
CA GLU A 42 12.23 -8.59 7.48
C GLU A 42 11.83 -7.13 7.22
N CYS A 43 11.22 -6.87 6.06
CA CYS A 43 10.75 -5.54 5.69
C CYS A 43 9.24 -5.34 5.93
N ARG A 44 8.48 -6.38 6.22
CA ARG A 44 7.02 -6.33 6.27
C ARG A 44 6.50 -5.34 7.31
N ALA A 45 7.06 -5.35 8.51
CA ALA A 45 6.64 -4.45 9.57
C ALA A 45 6.75 -2.97 9.16
N LYS A 46 7.76 -2.64 8.37
CA LYS A 46 8.01 -1.28 7.90
C LYS A 46 7.24 -0.93 6.63
N LEU A 47 7.22 -1.83 5.64
CA LEU A 47 6.74 -1.51 4.30
C LEU A 47 5.25 -1.81 4.09
N ALA A 48 4.68 -2.80 4.76
CA ALA A 48 3.27 -3.12 4.59
C ALA A 48 2.34 -1.97 4.98
N PRO A 49 2.58 -1.22 6.06
CA PRO A 49 1.79 -0.01 6.36
C PRO A 49 1.86 1.06 5.28
N ILE A 50 2.99 1.18 4.58
CA ILE A 50 3.13 2.11 3.47
C ILE A 50 2.23 1.71 2.30
N VAL A 51 2.21 0.43 1.95
CA VAL A 51 1.33 -0.09 0.88
C VAL A 51 -0.14 0.17 1.23
N ALA A 52 -0.55 -0.12 2.45
CA ALA A 52 -1.89 0.17 2.93
C ALA A 52 -2.23 1.67 2.84
N ALA A 53 -1.29 2.52 3.24
CA ALA A 53 -1.45 3.96 3.17
C ALA A 53 -1.60 4.47 1.73
N ILE A 54 -0.84 3.92 0.79
CA ILE A 54 -0.95 4.27 -0.63
C ILE A 54 -2.35 3.99 -1.15
N ARG A 55 -2.93 2.84 -0.83
CA ARG A 55 -4.30 2.53 -1.22
C ARG A 55 -5.28 3.63 -0.80
N TYR A 56 -5.18 4.06 0.44
CA TYR A 56 -6.06 5.11 0.97
C TYR A 56 -5.81 6.46 0.31
N ALA A 57 -4.55 6.83 0.12
CA ALA A 57 -4.17 8.10 -0.50
C ALA A 57 -4.64 8.19 -1.96
N GLU A 58 -4.68 7.06 -2.67
CA GLU A 58 -5.13 6.96 -4.06
C GLU A 58 -6.66 6.90 -4.21
N ASN A 59 -7.41 7.20 -3.16
CA ASN A 59 -8.87 7.22 -3.18
C ASN A 59 -9.47 5.85 -3.52
N GLY A 60 -9.19 4.86 -2.71
CA GLY A 60 -9.69 3.50 -2.87
C GLY A 60 -11.21 3.43 -3.07
N GLY A 61 -11.66 2.56 -3.94
CA GLY A 61 -13.05 2.29 -4.25
C GLY A 61 -13.50 2.80 -5.61
N LYS A 62 -12.66 3.51 -6.35
CA LYS A 62 -12.93 3.96 -7.71
C LYS A 62 -11.77 3.61 -8.64
N GLY A 63 -11.92 2.55 -9.44
CA GLY A 63 -10.91 2.16 -10.40
C GLY A 63 -9.67 1.53 -9.76
N ARG A 64 -8.48 1.98 -10.13
CA ARG A 64 -7.21 1.42 -9.67
C ARG A 64 -6.80 2.03 -8.33
N GLU A 65 -7.12 1.36 -7.26
CA GLU A 65 -6.98 1.87 -5.90
C GLU A 65 -5.54 2.15 -5.44
N TYR A 66 -4.55 1.45 -5.99
CA TYR A 66 -3.14 1.64 -5.65
C TYR A 66 -2.39 2.58 -6.61
N GLY A 67 -3.09 3.16 -7.58
CA GLY A 67 -2.50 4.12 -8.50
C GLY A 67 -1.51 3.52 -9.52
N ILE A 68 -1.49 2.21 -9.70
CA ILE A 68 -0.62 1.56 -10.70
C ILE A 68 -1.25 1.68 -12.08
N LEU A 69 -0.59 2.45 -12.96
CA LEU A 69 -1.08 2.72 -14.31
C LEU A 69 -0.47 1.83 -15.38
N HIS A 70 0.50 0.99 -15.02
CA HIS A 70 1.19 0.13 -15.97
C HIS A 70 0.23 -0.85 -16.64
N GLU A 71 0.27 -0.96 -17.96
CA GLU A 71 -0.65 -1.77 -18.77
C GLU A 71 -0.67 -3.25 -18.40
N ARG A 72 0.46 -3.80 -17.94
CA ARG A 72 0.59 -5.20 -17.52
C ARG A 72 0.03 -5.46 -16.12
N CYS A 73 -0.23 -4.44 -15.34
CA CYS A 73 -0.82 -4.61 -14.02
C CYS A 73 -2.27 -5.06 -14.17
N PRO A 74 -2.67 -6.20 -13.58
CA PRO A 74 -4.06 -6.61 -13.62
C PRO A 74 -4.96 -5.52 -13.03
N ASN A 75 -6.09 -5.25 -13.72
CA ASN A 75 -7.04 -4.23 -13.26
C ASN A 75 -7.97 -4.79 -12.18
N THR A 76 -7.39 -5.40 -11.16
CA THR A 76 -8.05 -5.92 -9.97
C THR A 76 -7.39 -5.35 -8.73
N TYR A 77 -8.12 -5.28 -7.63
CA TYR A 77 -7.55 -4.78 -6.37
C TYR A 77 -6.39 -5.64 -5.90
N ARG A 78 -6.50 -6.96 -6.02
CA ARG A 78 -5.41 -7.89 -5.67
C ARG A 78 -4.18 -7.70 -6.54
N GLY A 79 -4.35 -7.56 -7.85
CA GLY A 79 -3.24 -7.29 -8.78
C GLY A 79 -2.56 -5.96 -8.48
N GLN A 80 -3.34 -4.92 -8.24
CA GLN A 80 -2.84 -3.62 -7.84
C GLN A 80 -2.07 -3.67 -6.51
N ALA A 81 -2.58 -4.39 -5.52
CA ALA A 81 -1.92 -4.56 -4.22
C ALA A 81 -0.54 -5.22 -4.37
N GLY A 82 -0.47 -6.31 -5.12
CA GLY A 82 0.79 -7.02 -5.36
C GLY A 82 1.82 -6.16 -6.11
N TRP A 83 1.40 -5.45 -7.13
CA TRP A 83 2.27 -4.54 -7.89
C TRP A 83 2.76 -3.36 -7.04
N CYS A 84 1.88 -2.77 -6.25
CA CYS A 84 2.24 -1.71 -5.32
C CYS A 84 3.28 -2.21 -4.31
N ALA A 85 3.04 -3.35 -3.69
CA ALA A 85 3.98 -3.95 -2.73
C ALA A 85 5.35 -4.22 -3.36
N ALA A 86 5.38 -4.82 -4.55
CA ALA A 86 6.63 -5.06 -5.28
C ALA A 86 7.35 -3.74 -5.62
N THR A 87 6.62 -2.72 -6.01
CA THR A 87 7.18 -1.39 -6.29
C THR A 87 7.78 -0.76 -5.05
N VAL A 88 7.09 -0.83 -3.93
CA VAL A 88 7.57 -0.32 -2.64
C VAL A 88 8.84 -1.06 -2.21
N GLN A 89 8.85 -2.38 -2.27
CA GLN A 89 10.03 -3.18 -1.93
C GLN A 89 11.22 -2.84 -2.83
N LYS A 90 11.01 -2.78 -4.13
CA LYS A 90 12.07 -2.44 -5.10
C LYS A 90 12.68 -1.06 -4.84
N ASN A 91 11.85 -0.08 -4.53
CA ASN A 91 12.34 1.25 -4.24
C ASN A 91 13.02 1.35 -2.88
N TYR A 92 12.56 0.57 -1.90
CA TYR A 92 13.26 0.45 -0.62
C TYR A 92 14.67 -0.10 -0.82
N ASP A 93 14.83 -1.15 -1.62
CA ASP A 93 16.13 -1.71 -1.93
C ASP A 93 17.05 -0.70 -2.63
N ARG A 94 16.52 0.06 -3.55
CA ARG A 94 17.25 1.14 -4.23
C ARG A 94 17.70 2.22 -3.26
N TRP A 95 16.82 2.62 -2.35
CA TRP A 95 17.14 3.63 -1.34
C TRP A 95 18.22 3.13 -0.36
N VAL A 96 18.13 1.88 0.06
CA VAL A 96 19.17 1.25 0.91
C VAL A 96 20.51 1.19 0.17
N TRP A 97 20.49 0.74 -1.07
CA TRP A 97 21.68 0.66 -1.91
C TRP A 97 22.32 2.04 -2.14
N ALA A 98 21.52 3.07 -2.28
CA ALA A 98 21.98 4.47 -2.42
C ALA A 98 22.46 5.10 -1.11
N GLY A 99 22.52 4.35 -0.01
CA GLY A 99 23.04 4.79 1.29
C GLY A 99 22.00 5.40 2.23
N LYS A 100 20.72 5.13 2.01
CA LYS A 100 19.60 5.63 2.86
C LYS A 100 19.61 7.16 3.02
N LYS A 101 19.89 7.87 1.96
CA LYS A 101 19.93 9.33 1.98
C LYS A 101 18.52 9.90 2.03
N GLY A 102 18.25 10.71 3.04
CA GLY A 102 16.96 11.31 3.26
C GLY A 102 15.90 10.31 3.74
N ASP A 103 14.68 10.76 3.73
CA ASP A 103 13.51 9.98 4.13
C ASP A 103 13.07 9.02 3.01
N PHE A 104 12.84 7.75 3.35
CA PHE A 104 12.40 6.77 2.35
C PHE A 104 11.10 7.17 1.66
N LEU A 105 10.14 7.68 2.40
CA LEU A 105 8.85 8.06 1.80
C LEU A 105 8.99 9.18 0.78
N SER A 106 9.91 10.12 1.01
CA SER A 106 10.25 11.16 0.02
C SER A 106 10.90 10.55 -1.23
N PHE A 107 11.80 9.60 -1.03
CA PHE A 107 12.39 8.86 -2.15
C PHE A 107 11.33 8.11 -2.94
N LEU A 108 10.45 7.40 -2.25
CA LEU A 108 9.34 6.66 -2.87
C LEU A 108 8.40 7.61 -3.63
N ALA A 109 8.06 8.75 -3.06
CA ALA A 109 7.21 9.76 -3.69
C ALA A 109 7.79 10.22 -5.04
N SER A 110 9.09 10.44 -5.11
CA SER A 110 9.76 10.84 -6.35
C SER A 110 9.67 9.81 -7.48
N LYS A 111 9.45 8.55 -7.13
CA LYS A 111 9.35 7.43 -8.08
C LYS A 111 7.90 7.02 -8.36
N TYR A 112 7.06 7.04 -7.34
CA TYR A 112 5.69 6.60 -7.41
C TYR A 112 4.75 7.66 -7.99
N ALA A 113 4.95 8.91 -7.58
CA ALA A 113 4.12 10.03 -7.97
C ALA A 113 4.97 11.27 -8.30
N PRO A 114 5.80 11.21 -9.36
CA PRO A 114 6.62 12.36 -9.74
C PRO A 114 5.75 13.55 -10.13
N VAL A 115 6.12 14.73 -9.64
CA VAL A 115 5.39 15.97 -9.87
C VAL A 115 5.69 16.51 -11.28
N GLY A 116 4.64 16.99 -11.97
CA GLY A 116 4.79 17.68 -13.23
C GLY A 116 5.08 16.82 -14.45
N VAL A 117 4.93 15.49 -14.35
CA VAL A 117 4.99 14.59 -15.50
C VAL A 117 3.68 14.61 -16.29
N ASP A 118 3.65 14.01 -17.49
CA ASP A 118 2.49 14.05 -18.40
C ASP A 118 1.18 13.56 -17.77
N ASN A 119 1.24 12.58 -16.87
CA ASN A 119 0.07 12.07 -16.16
C ASN A 119 -0.28 12.87 -14.88
N ASP A 120 0.42 13.97 -14.63
CA ASP A 120 0.16 14.89 -13.53
C ASP A 120 0.06 16.35 -14.02
N PRO A 121 -0.87 16.66 -14.95
CA PRO A 121 -0.94 17.98 -15.58
C PRO A 121 -1.26 19.12 -14.61
N ASN A 122 -1.89 18.81 -13.48
CA ASN A 122 -2.26 19.78 -12.45
C ASN A 122 -1.32 19.79 -11.24
N ASN A 123 -0.19 19.10 -11.31
CA ASN A 123 0.79 18.96 -10.23
C ASN A 123 0.21 18.46 -8.90
N LEU A 124 -0.84 17.63 -8.94
CA LEU A 124 -1.49 17.10 -7.76
C LEU A 124 -0.61 16.09 -7.00
N ASN A 125 0.38 15.52 -7.67
CA ASN A 125 1.35 14.61 -7.05
C ASN A 125 2.18 15.27 -5.94
N VAL A 126 2.24 16.59 -5.90
CA VAL A 126 2.87 17.33 -4.79
C VAL A 126 2.25 16.97 -3.43
N HIS A 127 0.99 16.56 -3.40
CA HIS A 127 0.29 16.20 -2.17
C HIS A 127 0.47 14.73 -1.77
N TRP A 128 1.04 13.91 -2.65
CA TRP A 128 1.13 12.45 -2.45
C TRP A 128 1.87 12.10 -1.16
N TYR A 129 3.05 12.67 -0.95
CA TYR A 129 3.85 12.43 0.26
C TYR A 129 3.04 12.71 1.54
N LYS A 130 2.44 13.88 1.62
CA LYS A 130 1.65 14.29 2.79
C LYS A 130 0.48 13.35 3.05
N ASN A 131 -0.23 12.97 1.99
CA ASN A 131 -1.39 12.10 2.09
C ASN A 131 -0.99 10.68 2.53
N VAL A 132 0.03 10.11 1.93
CA VAL A 132 0.53 8.78 2.32
C VAL A 132 1.07 8.82 3.74
N ARG A 133 1.85 9.84 4.11
CA ARG A 133 2.38 10.02 5.46
C ARG A 133 1.28 10.03 6.50
N PHE A 134 0.21 10.76 6.24
CA PHE A 134 -0.95 10.82 7.13
C PHE A 134 -1.52 9.43 7.41
N TYR A 135 -1.71 8.61 6.38
CA TYR A 135 -2.25 7.26 6.57
C TYR A 135 -1.25 6.30 7.20
N VAL A 136 0.04 6.41 6.90
CA VAL A 136 1.07 5.62 7.58
C VAL A 136 1.02 5.87 9.09
N ASP A 137 0.97 7.12 9.51
CA ASP A 137 0.87 7.49 10.92
C ASP A 137 -0.44 6.98 11.53
N LYS A 138 -1.55 7.12 10.82
CA LYS A 138 -2.87 6.62 11.26
C LYS A 138 -2.88 5.10 11.45
N PHE A 139 -2.16 4.36 10.63
CA PHE A 139 -2.08 2.89 10.72
C PHE A 139 -1.00 2.40 11.68
N GLY A 140 -0.35 3.28 12.40
CA GLY A 140 0.68 2.94 13.38
C GLY A 140 2.00 2.52 12.78
N GLY A 141 2.25 2.84 11.51
CA GLY A 141 3.53 2.64 10.85
C GLY A 141 4.60 3.58 11.40
N LYS A 142 5.85 3.12 11.34
CA LYS A 142 7.03 3.93 11.69
C LYS A 142 7.91 4.07 10.45
N LEU A 143 8.19 5.30 10.11
CA LEU A 143 9.06 5.65 8.98
C LEU A 143 10.47 5.96 9.44
#